data_f475770d39ac70fde033932405eecb35
#
_entry.id   f475770d39ac70fde033932405eecb35
#
_cell.length_a   1.000
_cell.length_b   1.000
_cell.length_c   1.000
_cell.angle_alpha   90.00
_cell.angle_beta   90.00
_cell.angle_gamma   90.00
#
_symmetry.space_group_name_H-M   'P 1'
#
loop_
_entity.id
_entity.type
_entity.pdbx_description
1 polymer ?
#
loop_
_entity_poly.entity_id
_entity_poly.type
_entity_poly.pdbx_seq_one_letter_code
_entity_poly.pdbx_strand_id
1 'polypeptide(L)'
;LLRHLQCKTAGEHGAKLWRDGVPLYVLCQVQHQLAVTGKKAAHICVLICGFETRIFKVTRSESVIQHIINAERLFWECVEKDTPPDADASESAAKALQLLYPEHIPLSTTDLSEDTQANQQFEQLIQARHQIEKNQEQFNLLKHQLQAKMQQAERATFRIGSVTWKKSKDSISLDSKALLKQHPEYLNQFPQSKLGTRRFNIYTD
;
A
#
# COMPACT_ATOMS: atom_id res chain seq x y z
N LEU A 1 -39.25 -9.28 9.55
CA LEU A 1 -37.85 -9.66 9.53
C LEU A 1 -37.01 -8.39 9.29
N LEU A 2 -36.44 -7.80 10.33
CA LEU A 2 -35.47 -6.68 10.23
C LEU A 2 -34.23 -7.17 9.47
N ARG A 3 -34.08 -6.70 8.24
CA ARG A 3 -32.88 -6.99 7.43
C ARG A 3 -31.77 -6.03 7.82
N HIS A 4 -30.54 -6.49 7.86
CA HIS A 4 -29.37 -5.63 8.03
C HIS A 4 -29.14 -4.88 6.71
N LEU A 5 -29.12 -3.55 6.76
CA LEU A 5 -28.81 -2.69 5.61
C LEU A 5 -27.58 -1.86 5.95
N GLN A 6 -26.62 -1.86 5.05
CA GLN A 6 -25.43 -1.02 5.13
C GLN A 6 -25.35 -0.10 3.91
N CYS A 7 -25.25 1.20 4.14
CA CYS A 7 -25.06 2.20 3.09
C CYS A 7 -23.58 2.56 2.95
N LYS A 8 -23.12 2.68 1.71
CA LYS A 8 -21.75 3.08 1.35
C LYS A 8 -21.80 4.16 0.28
N THR A 9 -20.76 4.97 0.22
CA THR A 9 -20.53 5.91 -0.89
C THR A 9 -19.15 5.63 -1.50
N ALA A 10 -19.04 5.80 -2.81
CA ALA A 10 -17.80 5.64 -3.54
C ALA A 10 -17.64 6.78 -4.55
N GLY A 11 -16.56 7.52 -4.47
CA GLY A 11 -16.15 8.49 -5.49
C GLY A 11 -15.53 7.79 -6.71
N GLU A 12 -15.08 8.56 -7.68
CA GLU A 12 -14.54 8.05 -8.97
C GLU A 12 -13.43 6.99 -8.79
N HIS A 13 -12.47 7.23 -7.89
CA HIS A 13 -11.39 6.28 -7.62
C HIS A 13 -11.89 5.00 -6.92
N GLY A 14 -12.82 5.16 -5.98
CA GLY A 14 -13.43 4.04 -5.24
C GLY A 14 -14.38 3.20 -6.09
N ALA A 15 -15.02 3.79 -7.10
CA ALA A 15 -15.96 3.10 -7.99
C ALA A 15 -15.36 1.85 -8.66
N LYS A 16 -14.06 1.86 -8.95
CA LYS A 16 -13.34 0.72 -9.56
C LYS A 16 -13.42 -0.54 -8.71
N LEU A 17 -13.41 -0.40 -7.38
CA LEU A 17 -13.49 -1.51 -6.43
C LEU A 17 -14.86 -2.21 -6.42
N TRP A 18 -15.92 -1.52 -6.90
CA TRP A 18 -17.28 -2.02 -6.96
C TRP A 18 -17.67 -2.58 -8.33
N ARG A 19 -16.71 -2.63 -9.29
CA ARG A 19 -16.98 -3.07 -10.66
C ARG A 19 -17.41 -4.52 -10.69
N ASP A 20 -16.69 -5.37 -9.97
CA ASP A 20 -16.87 -6.83 -10.00
C ASP A 20 -17.65 -7.35 -8.80
N GLY A 21 -18.24 -6.46 -8.00
CA GLY A 21 -19.03 -6.83 -6.83
C GLY A 21 -18.69 -6.02 -5.59
N VAL A 22 -18.96 -6.60 -4.42
CA VAL A 22 -18.65 -5.97 -3.14
C VAL A 22 -17.16 -6.13 -2.82
N PRO A 23 -16.43 -5.05 -2.51
CA PRO A 23 -15.03 -5.11 -2.12
C PRO A 23 -14.81 -5.99 -0.89
N LEU A 24 -13.67 -6.71 -0.87
CA LEU A 24 -13.35 -7.69 0.18
C LEU A 24 -13.43 -7.10 1.59
N TYR A 25 -12.90 -5.90 1.81
CA TYR A 25 -12.92 -5.25 3.12
C TYR A 25 -14.36 -4.94 3.60
N VAL A 26 -15.29 -4.67 2.67
CA VAL A 26 -16.71 -4.48 2.99
C VAL A 26 -17.36 -5.83 3.28
N LEU A 27 -17.01 -6.88 2.55
CA LEU A 27 -17.47 -8.25 2.82
C LEU A 27 -17.05 -8.70 4.23
N CYS A 28 -15.79 -8.50 4.62
CA CYS A 28 -15.31 -8.81 5.97
C CYS A 28 -16.12 -8.03 7.03
N GLN A 29 -16.32 -6.72 6.84
CA GLN A 29 -17.10 -5.90 7.75
C GLN A 29 -18.55 -6.43 7.90
N VAL A 30 -19.18 -6.79 6.79
CA VAL A 30 -20.57 -7.30 6.81
C VAL A 30 -20.63 -8.68 7.46
N GLN A 31 -19.67 -9.58 7.20
CA GLN A 31 -19.64 -10.89 7.84
C GLN A 31 -19.45 -10.77 9.36
N HIS A 32 -18.58 -9.87 9.81
CA HIS A 32 -18.43 -9.57 11.25
C HIS A 32 -19.75 -9.05 11.85
N GLN A 33 -20.44 -8.12 11.19
CA GLN A 33 -21.76 -7.65 11.64
C GLN A 33 -22.82 -8.75 11.66
N LEU A 34 -22.78 -9.68 10.70
CA LEU A 34 -23.66 -10.85 10.70
C LEU A 34 -23.32 -11.82 11.81
N ALA A 35 -22.03 -11.95 12.21
CA ALA A 35 -21.60 -12.72 13.36
C ALA A 35 -22.19 -12.17 14.66
N VAL A 36 -22.04 -10.87 14.89
CA VAL A 36 -22.54 -10.18 16.11
C VAL A 36 -24.06 -10.16 16.19
N THR A 37 -24.75 -9.94 15.06
CA THR A 37 -26.23 -9.79 15.05
C THR A 37 -26.99 -11.10 14.91
N GLY A 38 -26.31 -12.21 14.61
CA GLY A 38 -26.94 -13.51 14.36
C GLY A 38 -27.79 -13.56 13.08
N LYS A 39 -27.75 -12.52 12.22
CA LYS A 39 -28.59 -12.47 11.01
C LYS A 39 -28.03 -13.33 9.90
N LYS A 40 -28.90 -13.85 9.03
CA LYS A 40 -28.55 -14.76 7.94
C LYS A 40 -28.08 -14.05 6.68
N ALA A 41 -28.40 -12.76 6.51
CA ALA A 41 -28.01 -11.96 5.35
C ALA A 41 -28.07 -10.46 5.64
N ALA A 42 -27.32 -9.71 4.86
CA ALA A 42 -27.33 -8.26 4.82
C ALA A 42 -27.51 -7.74 3.40
N HIS A 43 -28.02 -6.52 3.26
CA HIS A 43 -28.00 -5.77 2.01
C HIS A 43 -27.00 -4.62 2.11
N ILE A 44 -26.24 -4.41 1.05
CA ILE A 44 -25.32 -3.29 0.92
C ILE A 44 -25.85 -2.41 -0.20
N CYS A 45 -26.13 -1.16 0.11
CA CYS A 45 -26.50 -0.15 -0.86
C CYS A 45 -25.30 0.79 -1.02
N VAL A 46 -24.70 0.86 -2.22
CA VAL A 46 -23.61 1.79 -2.51
C VAL A 46 -24.07 2.85 -3.51
N LEU A 47 -23.83 4.13 -3.17
CA LEU A 47 -24.01 5.28 -4.06
C LEU A 47 -22.66 5.62 -4.70
N ILE A 48 -22.55 5.43 -6.01
CA ILE A 48 -21.31 5.64 -6.78
C ILE A 48 -21.38 7.01 -7.45
N CYS A 49 -20.36 7.84 -7.24
CA CYS A 49 -20.23 9.19 -7.80
C CYS A 49 -21.44 10.10 -7.59
N GLY A 50 -22.29 9.80 -6.59
CA GLY A 50 -23.46 10.61 -6.25
C GLY A 50 -24.71 10.37 -7.12
N PHE A 51 -24.66 9.50 -8.12
CA PHE A 51 -25.78 9.28 -9.04
C PHE A 51 -26.13 7.82 -9.34
N GLU A 52 -25.19 6.89 -9.24
CA GLU A 52 -25.45 5.47 -9.51
C GLU A 52 -25.61 4.70 -8.19
N THR A 53 -26.73 4.03 -8.02
CA THR A 53 -27.01 3.19 -6.85
C THR A 53 -26.95 1.72 -7.24
N ARG A 54 -26.14 0.93 -6.48
CA ARG A 54 -26.11 -0.53 -6.60
C ARG A 54 -26.47 -1.18 -5.28
N ILE A 55 -27.21 -2.28 -5.34
CA ILE A 55 -27.64 -3.04 -4.17
C ILE A 55 -27.11 -4.47 -4.30
N PHE A 56 -26.39 -4.91 -3.27
CA PHE A 56 -25.85 -6.26 -3.17
C PHE A 56 -26.46 -6.98 -1.96
N LYS A 57 -26.75 -8.27 -2.12
CA LYS A 57 -27.12 -9.14 -1.02
C LYS A 57 -25.92 -10.00 -0.63
N VAL A 58 -25.54 -9.94 0.63
CA VAL A 58 -24.48 -10.76 1.20
C VAL A 58 -25.11 -11.75 2.17
N THR A 59 -24.91 -13.03 1.92
CA THR A 59 -25.34 -14.11 2.82
C THR A 59 -24.25 -14.37 3.88
N ARG A 60 -24.70 -14.78 5.06
CA ARG A 60 -23.81 -15.20 6.14
C ARG A 60 -22.97 -16.41 5.72
N SER A 61 -21.67 -16.36 5.99
CA SER A 61 -20.74 -17.44 5.75
C SER A 61 -19.99 -17.79 7.04
N GLU A 62 -20.29 -18.94 7.62
CA GLU A 62 -19.65 -19.36 8.88
C GLU A 62 -18.14 -19.56 8.72
N SER A 63 -17.68 -20.07 7.57
CA SER A 63 -16.26 -20.22 7.34
C SER A 63 -15.50 -18.88 7.33
N VAL A 64 -16.05 -17.86 6.66
CA VAL A 64 -15.46 -16.51 6.66
C VAL A 64 -15.49 -15.91 8.06
N ILE A 65 -16.61 -16.05 8.77
CA ILE A 65 -16.77 -15.54 10.14
C ILE A 65 -15.74 -16.17 11.07
N GLN A 66 -15.52 -17.49 11.00
CA GLN A 66 -14.51 -18.16 11.83
C GLN A 66 -13.09 -17.63 11.55
N HIS A 67 -12.75 -17.38 10.29
CA HIS A 67 -11.45 -16.79 9.95
C HIS A 67 -11.30 -15.38 10.54
N ILE A 68 -12.35 -14.55 10.45
CA ILE A 68 -12.35 -13.19 11.02
C ILE A 68 -12.18 -13.26 12.54
N ILE A 69 -13.00 -14.05 13.24
CA ILE A 69 -12.95 -14.17 14.69
C ILE A 69 -11.57 -14.71 15.16
N ASN A 70 -11.00 -15.68 14.45
CA ASN A 70 -9.68 -16.17 14.79
C ASN A 70 -8.60 -15.09 14.62
N ALA A 71 -8.64 -14.32 13.55
CA ALA A 71 -7.71 -13.21 13.34
C ALA A 71 -7.86 -12.11 14.41
N GLU A 72 -9.10 -11.76 14.75
CA GLU A 72 -9.41 -10.80 15.81
C GLU A 72 -8.91 -11.28 17.17
N ARG A 73 -9.10 -12.56 17.49
CA ARG A 73 -8.61 -13.16 18.75
C ARG A 73 -7.08 -13.10 18.84
N LEU A 74 -6.37 -13.47 17.78
CA LEU A 74 -4.90 -13.39 17.74
C LEU A 74 -4.41 -11.95 17.91
N PHE A 75 -5.08 -11.01 17.28
CA PHE A 75 -4.74 -9.60 17.47
C PHE A 75 -5.03 -9.12 18.89
N TRP A 76 -6.16 -9.55 19.48
CA TRP A 76 -6.52 -9.19 20.86
C TRP A 76 -5.54 -9.76 21.88
N GLU A 77 -5.04 -10.98 21.66
CA GLU A 77 -3.96 -11.56 22.48
C GLU A 77 -2.68 -10.69 22.48
N CYS A 78 -2.34 -10.07 21.33
CA CYS A 78 -1.24 -9.10 21.27
C CYS A 78 -1.52 -7.87 22.15
N VAL A 79 -2.76 -7.37 22.12
CA VAL A 79 -3.18 -6.22 22.95
C VAL A 79 -3.10 -6.56 24.45
N GLU A 80 -3.60 -7.74 24.85
CA GLU A 80 -3.58 -8.17 26.27
C GLU A 80 -2.15 -8.42 26.78
N LYS A 81 -1.25 -8.88 25.92
CA LYS A 81 0.15 -9.15 26.27
C LYS A 81 1.05 -7.92 26.11
N ASP A 82 0.49 -6.78 25.68
CA ASP A 82 1.24 -5.56 25.32
C ASP A 82 2.43 -5.87 24.36
N THR A 83 2.19 -6.78 23.42
CA THR A 83 3.19 -7.24 22.46
C THR A 83 2.70 -6.91 21.04
N PRO A 84 3.42 -6.11 20.26
CA PRO A 84 2.99 -5.82 18.90
C PRO A 84 2.95 -7.11 18.05
N PRO A 85 2.02 -7.21 17.08
CA PRO A 85 2.02 -8.33 16.16
C PRO A 85 3.29 -8.34 15.30
N ASP A 86 3.64 -9.50 14.76
CA ASP A 86 4.78 -9.65 13.86
C ASP A 86 4.66 -8.68 12.67
N ALA A 87 5.79 -8.10 12.27
CA ALA A 87 5.84 -7.19 11.14
C ALA A 87 5.51 -7.94 9.83
N ASP A 88 4.51 -7.46 9.12
CA ASP A 88 4.15 -7.92 7.78
C ASP A 88 4.60 -6.91 6.70
N ALA A 89 4.29 -7.19 5.43
CA ALA A 89 4.63 -6.31 4.31
C ALA A 89 3.69 -5.11 4.14
N SER A 90 2.82 -4.81 5.10
CA SER A 90 1.84 -3.72 5.00
C SER A 90 2.46 -2.34 5.28
N GLU A 91 1.85 -1.29 4.71
CA GLU A 91 2.21 0.09 5.05
C GLU A 91 1.97 0.41 6.54
N SER A 92 1.00 -0.25 7.18
CA SER A 92 0.71 -0.09 8.61
C SER A 92 1.83 -0.63 9.47
N ALA A 93 2.41 -1.79 9.14
CA ALA A 93 3.58 -2.33 9.83
C ALA A 93 4.80 -1.41 9.66
N ALA A 94 5.04 -0.89 8.45
CA ALA A 94 6.13 0.06 8.22
C ALA A 94 5.97 1.35 9.06
N LYS A 95 4.75 1.90 9.16
CA LYS A 95 4.45 3.05 10.02
C LYS A 95 4.61 2.73 11.50
N ALA A 96 4.17 1.56 11.94
CA ALA A 96 4.33 1.11 13.33
C ALA A 96 5.81 1.02 13.72
N LEU A 97 6.64 0.41 12.86
CA LEU A 97 8.09 0.35 13.09
C LEU A 97 8.75 1.74 13.18
N GLN A 98 8.31 2.69 12.34
CA GLN A 98 8.80 4.07 12.41
C GLN A 98 8.38 4.78 13.70
N LEU A 99 7.20 4.50 14.24
CA LEU A 99 6.71 5.07 15.50
C LEU A 99 7.38 4.42 16.72
N LEU A 100 7.61 3.12 16.68
CA LEU A 100 8.28 2.37 17.76
C LEU A 100 9.78 2.70 17.83
N TYR A 101 10.41 2.91 16.69
CA TYR A 101 11.86 3.13 16.59
C TYR A 101 12.18 4.38 15.75
N PRO A 102 11.76 5.59 16.19
CA PRO A 102 11.92 6.82 15.39
C PRO A 102 13.38 7.21 15.19
N GLU A 103 14.24 6.90 16.16
CA GLU A 103 15.65 7.28 16.17
C GLU A 103 16.55 6.05 16.29
N HIS A 104 17.80 6.19 15.89
CA HIS A 104 18.84 5.19 16.11
C HIS A 104 19.80 5.68 17.18
N ILE A 105 20.44 4.75 17.88
CA ILE A 105 21.54 5.06 18.80
C ILE A 105 22.81 5.13 17.96
N PRO A 106 23.50 6.29 17.88
CA PRO A 106 24.72 6.41 17.10
C PRO A 106 25.77 5.37 17.49
N LEU A 107 26.45 4.79 16.49
CA LEU A 107 27.52 3.79 16.66
C LEU A 107 27.07 2.47 17.32
N SER A 108 25.77 2.26 17.54
CA SER A 108 25.28 0.97 18.05
C SER A 108 25.21 -0.06 16.92
N THR A 109 25.61 -1.27 17.21
CA THR A 109 25.48 -2.44 16.32
C THR A 109 24.82 -3.57 17.09
N THR A 110 23.83 -4.21 16.47
CA THR A 110 23.27 -5.46 16.97
C THR A 110 23.90 -6.60 16.16
N ASP A 111 24.58 -7.51 16.85
CA ASP A 111 25.13 -8.70 16.22
C ASP A 111 24.06 -9.79 16.11
N LEU A 112 23.72 -10.16 14.88
CA LEU A 112 22.77 -11.22 14.54
C LEU A 112 23.45 -12.40 13.82
N SER A 113 24.78 -12.48 13.83
CA SER A 113 25.55 -13.51 13.11
C SER A 113 25.20 -14.93 13.56
N GLU A 114 24.87 -15.12 14.84
CA GLU A 114 24.49 -16.43 15.40
C GLU A 114 22.98 -16.72 15.33
N ASP A 115 22.17 -15.74 14.92
CA ASP A 115 20.72 -15.92 14.76
C ASP A 115 20.43 -16.55 13.39
N THR A 116 20.16 -17.86 13.40
CA THR A 116 19.87 -18.64 12.19
C THR A 116 18.68 -18.10 11.43
N GLN A 117 17.62 -17.66 12.13
CA GLN A 117 16.40 -17.13 11.49
C GLN A 117 16.68 -15.79 10.84
N ALA A 118 17.37 -14.88 11.53
CA ALA A 118 17.75 -13.57 10.99
C ALA A 118 18.66 -13.72 9.76
N ASN A 119 19.62 -14.64 9.79
CA ASN A 119 20.50 -14.93 8.64
C ASN A 119 19.70 -15.43 7.44
N GLN A 120 18.76 -16.38 7.63
CA GLN A 120 17.89 -16.86 6.55
C GLN A 120 17.02 -15.74 5.97
N GLN A 121 16.47 -14.87 6.83
CA GLN A 121 15.69 -13.71 6.38
C GLN A 121 16.54 -12.74 5.57
N PHE A 122 17.79 -12.50 5.99
CA PHE A 122 18.71 -11.63 5.27
C PHE A 122 19.09 -12.19 3.89
N GLU A 123 19.38 -13.50 3.78
CA GLU A 123 19.62 -14.17 2.51
C GLU A 123 18.42 -14.06 1.56
N GLN A 124 17.20 -14.31 2.06
CA GLN A 124 15.96 -14.16 1.28
C GLN A 124 15.74 -12.72 0.82
N LEU A 125 16.09 -11.74 1.66
CA LEU A 125 16.01 -10.32 1.32
C LEU A 125 16.96 -9.96 0.17
N ILE A 126 18.20 -10.47 0.19
CA ILE A 126 19.20 -10.27 -0.88
C ILE A 126 18.68 -10.91 -2.18
N GLN A 127 18.18 -12.15 -2.12
CA GLN A 127 17.61 -12.85 -3.28
C GLN A 127 16.43 -12.09 -3.88
N ALA A 128 15.52 -11.60 -3.04
CA ALA A 128 14.38 -10.79 -3.47
C ALA A 128 14.82 -9.48 -4.15
N ARG A 129 15.85 -8.81 -3.61
CA ARG A 129 16.44 -7.61 -4.21
C ARG A 129 17.01 -7.91 -5.60
N HIS A 130 17.83 -8.95 -5.75
CA HIS A 130 18.36 -9.35 -7.05
C HIS A 130 17.26 -9.68 -8.06
N GLN A 131 16.17 -10.34 -7.61
CA GLN A 131 15.05 -10.63 -8.49
C GLN A 131 14.32 -9.35 -8.95
N ILE A 132 14.17 -8.37 -8.07
CA ILE A 132 13.59 -7.06 -8.40
C ILE A 132 14.47 -6.35 -9.43
N GLU A 133 15.78 -6.31 -9.24
CA GLU A 133 16.75 -5.69 -10.16
C GLU A 133 16.68 -6.34 -11.54
N LYS A 134 16.71 -7.66 -11.60
CA LYS A 134 16.59 -8.43 -12.85
C LYS A 134 15.25 -8.20 -13.57
N ASN A 135 14.14 -8.20 -12.83
CA ASN A 135 12.83 -7.90 -13.39
C ASN A 135 12.74 -6.45 -13.90
N GLN A 136 13.38 -5.50 -13.20
CA GLN A 136 13.43 -4.10 -13.61
C GLN A 136 14.24 -3.92 -14.90
N GLU A 137 15.36 -4.63 -15.06
CA GLU A 137 16.14 -4.63 -16.30
C GLU A 137 15.33 -5.18 -17.47
N GLN A 138 14.66 -6.33 -17.26
CA GLN A 138 13.79 -6.92 -18.28
C GLN A 138 12.63 -5.99 -18.65
N PHE A 139 11.98 -5.37 -17.68
CA PHE A 139 10.93 -4.39 -17.94
C PHE A 139 11.45 -3.19 -18.75
N ASN A 140 12.62 -2.66 -18.41
CA ASN A 140 13.24 -1.55 -19.12
C ASN A 140 13.59 -1.95 -20.57
N LEU A 141 14.16 -3.14 -20.79
CA LEU A 141 14.43 -3.67 -22.11
C LEU A 141 13.17 -3.71 -22.98
N LEU A 142 12.11 -4.33 -22.50
CA LEU A 142 10.83 -4.44 -23.22
C LEU A 142 10.20 -3.07 -23.46
N LYS A 143 10.25 -2.18 -22.47
CA LYS A 143 9.78 -0.79 -22.61
C LYS A 143 10.53 -0.05 -23.72
N HIS A 144 11.86 -0.11 -23.74
CA HIS A 144 12.66 0.57 -24.75
C HIS A 144 12.42 -0.01 -26.15
N GLN A 145 12.25 -1.33 -26.28
CA GLN A 145 11.90 -1.98 -27.54
C GLN A 145 10.54 -1.50 -28.08
N LEU A 146 9.53 -1.36 -27.18
CA LEU A 146 8.23 -0.82 -27.56
C LEU A 146 8.31 0.66 -27.93
N GLN A 147 9.05 1.46 -27.17
CA GLN A 147 9.27 2.88 -27.49
C GLN A 147 9.94 3.05 -28.87
N ALA A 148 10.93 2.23 -29.19
CA ALA A 148 11.56 2.24 -30.51
C ALA A 148 10.58 1.93 -31.67
N LYS A 149 9.62 1.00 -31.40
CA LYS A 149 8.55 0.71 -32.40
C LYS A 149 7.51 1.82 -32.50
N MET A 150 7.25 2.54 -31.41
CA MET A 150 6.29 3.65 -31.39
C MET A 150 6.81 4.88 -32.12
N GLN A 151 8.13 5.08 -32.17
CA GLN A 151 8.75 6.27 -32.80
C GLN A 151 8.09 7.58 -32.32
N GLN A 152 7.39 8.30 -33.18
CA GLN A 152 6.71 9.57 -32.88
C GLN A 152 5.25 9.38 -32.41
N ALA A 153 4.73 8.15 -32.40
CA ALA A 153 3.36 7.90 -32.01
C ALA A 153 3.19 8.09 -30.50
N GLU A 154 2.19 8.86 -30.09
CA GLU A 154 1.88 9.07 -28.68
C GLU A 154 1.17 7.88 -28.02
N ARG A 155 0.60 6.95 -28.82
CA ARG A 155 -0.15 5.78 -28.34
C ARG A 155 0.08 4.57 -29.23
N ALA A 156 0.25 3.42 -28.60
CA ALA A 156 0.20 2.11 -29.27
C ALA A 156 -0.88 1.24 -28.61
N THR A 157 -1.59 0.46 -29.44
CA THR A 157 -2.64 -0.46 -29.02
C THR A 157 -2.21 -1.90 -29.24
N PHE A 158 -2.57 -2.77 -28.33
CA PHE A 158 -2.30 -4.20 -28.34
C PHE A 158 -3.60 -4.96 -28.12
N ARG A 159 -3.59 -6.27 -28.35
CA ARG A 159 -4.78 -7.13 -28.11
C ARG A 159 -5.34 -7.03 -26.69
N ILE A 160 -4.46 -6.83 -25.71
CA ILE A 160 -4.81 -6.85 -24.27
C ILE A 160 -4.76 -5.45 -23.62
N GLY A 161 -4.44 -4.40 -24.39
CA GLY A 161 -4.36 -3.05 -23.80
C GLY A 161 -3.68 -2.04 -24.70
N SER A 162 -3.25 -0.93 -24.11
CA SER A 162 -2.55 0.14 -24.83
C SER A 162 -1.51 0.79 -23.93
N VAL A 163 -0.46 1.38 -24.55
CA VAL A 163 0.53 2.23 -23.88
C VAL A 163 0.49 3.62 -24.47
N THR A 164 0.85 4.62 -23.69
CA THR A 164 1.03 6.00 -24.13
C THR A 164 2.44 6.46 -23.82
N TRP A 165 3.05 7.16 -24.75
CA TRP A 165 4.36 7.77 -24.60
C TRP A 165 4.32 9.19 -25.16
N LYS A 166 3.95 10.14 -24.27
CA LYS A 166 3.70 11.55 -24.63
C LYS A 166 4.75 12.44 -24.01
N LYS A 167 5.13 13.51 -24.72
CA LYS A 167 5.86 14.63 -24.13
C LYS A 167 4.93 15.38 -23.18
N SER A 168 5.37 15.61 -21.95
CA SER A 168 4.68 16.52 -21.02
C SER A 168 4.82 17.97 -21.51
N LYS A 169 3.95 18.86 -21.03
CA LYS A 169 4.12 20.30 -21.25
C LYS A 169 5.41 20.77 -20.57
N ASP A 170 6.13 21.66 -21.24
CA ASP A 170 7.28 22.31 -20.65
C ASP A 170 6.81 23.14 -19.44
N SER A 171 7.54 23.08 -18.33
CA SER A 171 7.24 23.81 -17.11
C SER A 171 8.48 24.57 -16.65
N ILE A 172 8.25 25.77 -16.11
CA ILE A 172 9.29 26.56 -15.48
C ILE A 172 9.13 26.37 -13.97
N SER A 173 10.20 25.97 -13.29
CA SER A 173 10.24 25.86 -11.84
C SER A 173 11.39 26.72 -11.29
N LEU A 174 11.24 27.13 -10.04
CA LEU A 174 12.29 27.85 -9.34
C LEU A 174 13.47 26.90 -9.04
N ASP A 175 14.66 27.28 -9.46
CA ASP A 175 15.88 26.64 -8.97
C ASP A 175 16.21 27.14 -7.56
N SER A 176 15.65 26.47 -6.58
CA SER A 176 15.85 26.81 -5.17
C SER A 176 17.30 26.69 -4.72
N LYS A 177 18.10 25.82 -5.34
CA LYS A 177 19.54 25.71 -5.01
C LYS A 177 20.31 26.92 -5.51
N ALA A 178 20.07 27.35 -6.76
CA ALA A 178 20.70 28.53 -7.32
C ALA A 178 20.25 29.79 -6.58
N LEU A 179 18.95 29.89 -6.24
CA LEU A 179 18.41 31.00 -5.47
C LEU A 179 19.05 31.11 -4.07
N LEU A 180 19.11 30.02 -3.31
CA LEU A 180 19.71 30.00 -1.97
C LEU A 180 21.22 30.21 -1.98
N LYS A 181 21.90 29.91 -3.08
CA LYS A 181 23.32 30.25 -3.25
C LYS A 181 23.53 31.77 -3.38
N GLN A 182 22.62 32.47 -4.03
CA GLN A 182 22.68 33.94 -4.20
C GLN A 182 22.06 34.70 -3.01
N HIS A 183 21.02 34.11 -2.39
CA HIS A 183 20.21 34.70 -1.34
C HIS A 183 20.05 33.73 -0.16
N PRO A 184 21.13 33.44 0.60
CA PRO A 184 21.09 32.49 1.72
C PRO A 184 20.15 32.95 2.84
N GLU A 185 19.86 34.22 2.94
CA GLU A 185 18.93 34.83 3.90
C GLU A 185 17.49 34.27 3.78
N TYR A 186 17.09 33.79 2.59
CA TYR A 186 15.74 33.24 2.39
C TYR A 186 15.54 31.92 3.13
N LEU A 187 16.60 31.16 3.40
CA LEU A 187 16.49 29.94 4.21
C LEU A 187 16.05 30.28 5.65
N ASN A 188 16.46 31.42 6.18
CA ASN A 188 16.10 31.89 7.51
C ASN A 188 14.70 32.56 7.53
N GLN A 189 14.31 33.21 6.42
CA GLN A 189 13.00 33.84 6.30
C GLN A 189 11.86 32.86 6.03
N PHE A 190 12.15 31.77 5.28
CA PHE A 190 11.17 30.77 4.87
C PHE A 190 11.66 29.34 5.20
N PRO A 191 11.94 29.03 6.48
CA PRO A 191 12.43 27.71 6.86
C PRO A 191 11.32 26.68 6.71
N GLN A 192 11.62 25.57 6.05
CA GLN A 192 10.77 24.38 6.05
C GLN A 192 11.52 23.25 6.76
N SER A 193 11.13 22.92 7.99
CA SER A 193 11.67 21.76 8.69
C SER A 193 11.03 20.49 8.17
N LYS A 194 11.86 19.51 7.84
CA LYS A 194 11.43 18.16 7.52
C LYS A 194 12.11 17.19 8.49
N LEU A 195 11.30 16.44 9.22
CA LEU A 195 11.84 15.42 10.11
C LEU A 195 12.63 14.38 9.30
N GLY A 196 13.80 14.02 9.81
CA GLY A 196 14.58 12.92 9.29
C GLY A 196 13.84 11.59 9.51
N THR A 197 14.09 10.63 8.63
CA THR A 197 13.57 9.27 8.78
C THR A 197 14.71 8.27 8.72
N ARG A 198 14.62 7.18 9.45
CA ARG A 198 15.59 6.08 9.36
C ARG A 198 15.52 5.45 7.98
N ARG A 199 16.69 5.20 7.37
CA ARG A 199 16.79 4.54 6.07
C ARG A 199 17.32 3.14 6.27
N PHE A 200 16.68 2.16 5.64
CA PHE A 200 17.14 0.78 5.62
C PHE A 200 18.00 0.57 4.37
N ASN A 201 19.30 0.36 4.57
CA ASN A 201 20.27 0.11 3.50
C ASN A 201 20.86 -1.29 3.67
N ILE A 202 21.06 -2.01 2.56
CA ILE A 202 21.62 -3.36 2.53
C ILE A 202 23.04 -3.24 1.99
N TYR A 203 24.02 -3.75 2.73
CA TYR A 203 25.40 -3.89 2.32
C TYR A 203 25.75 -5.38 2.33
N THR A 204 26.39 -5.85 1.27
CA THR A 204 26.91 -7.22 1.13
C THR A 204 28.40 -7.12 0.83
N ASP A 205 29.19 -8.04 1.39
CA ASP A 205 30.63 -8.17 1.10
C ASP A 205 30.86 -8.69 -0.32
#